data_82b8ff5a8fef514f993c2997956964e5
#
_entry.id   82b8ff5a8fef514f993c2997956964e5
#
_cell.length_a   1.000
_cell.length_b   1.000
_cell.length_c   1.000
_cell.angle_alpha   90.00
_cell.angle_beta   90.00
_cell.angle_gamma   90.00
#
_symmetry.space_group_name_H-M   'P 1'
#
loop_
_entity.id
_entity.type
_entity.pdbx_description
1 polymer ?
#
loop_
_entity_poly.entity_id
_entity_poly.type
_entity_poly.pdbx_seq_one_letter_code
_entity_poly.pdbx_strand_id
1 'polypeptide(L)'
;MATSGTKVTKARKPGKAKPSVATARARKYTDILFEVKDQVAWITINRPRVLNAFREQSLDEMIDALKATREDPSIVCAVITGTGDKSFSAGGDFYAMKRLNFTNAYMWNDRMLGLAMTIRGLPIPVIAMVNGWCMGGGHELALWCDLVIASENAVLGQTGAKVGACPTVGATQYLPRIIGERLAREMIFCARRFPAKEAVEVGLINKCVPQKDLLAETLKWCETMKGHSALTLRMTKKSLNFESDNLYSSWQHGMELLAHVWGSPEANEGMDAFLQGRKPNFQQFRMQAKRELASYVDGFERNLNEPPEMRKLHK
;
A
#
# COMPACT_ATOMS: atom_id res chain seq x y z
N MET A 1 -40.07 -34.22 60.31
CA MET A 1 -39.12 -33.13 60.56
C MET A 1 -37.72 -33.64 60.26
N ALA A 2 -37.14 -33.30 59.16
CA ALA A 2 -35.76 -33.60 58.83
C ALA A 2 -35.22 -32.34 58.09
N THR A 3 -34.34 -31.64 58.75
CA THR A 3 -33.69 -30.45 58.25
C THR A 3 -32.49 -30.78 57.37
N SER A 4 -32.57 -30.45 56.09
CA SER A 4 -31.49 -30.56 55.10
C SER A 4 -30.51 -29.43 55.26
N GLY A 5 -29.26 -29.73 55.67
CA GLY A 5 -28.17 -28.78 55.77
C GLY A 5 -27.46 -28.60 54.44
N THR A 6 -27.58 -27.41 53.83
CA THR A 6 -26.87 -27.04 52.60
C THR A 6 -25.41 -26.68 52.92
N LYS A 7 -24.44 -27.49 52.46
CA LYS A 7 -23.00 -27.20 52.55
C LYS A 7 -22.65 -26.08 51.52
N VAL A 8 -22.27 -24.95 52.05
CA VAL A 8 -21.68 -23.84 51.26
C VAL A 8 -20.23 -24.21 50.91
N THR A 9 -19.98 -24.47 49.65
CA THR A 9 -18.63 -24.69 49.08
C THR A 9 -17.89 -23.36 49.00
N LYS A 10 -16.78 -23.22 49.73
CA LYS A 10 -15.86 -22.05 49.67
C LYS A 10 -15.26 -21.94 48.27
N ALA A 11 -15.48 -20.79 47.62
CA ALA A 11 -14.86 -20.44 46.34
C ALA A 11 -13.32 -20.41 46.50
N ARG A 12 -12.62 -21.15 45.62
CA ARG A 12 -11.16 -21.11 45.48
C ARG A 12 -10.75 -19.71 44.95
N LYS A 13 -9.84 -19.04 45.68
CA LYS A 13 -9.19 -17.80 45.20
C LYS A 13 -8.45 -18.08 43.89
N PRO A 14 -8.59 -17.23 42.84
CA PRO A 14 -7.82 -17.39 41.60
C PRO A 14 -6.33 -17.21 41.92
N GLY A 15 -5.53 -18.20 41.56
CA GLY A 15 -4.07 -18.11 41.63
C GLY A 15 -3.57 -17.00 40.73
N LYS A 16 -2.66 -16.15 41.23
CA LYS A 16 -1.95 -15.16 40.44
C LYS A 16 -1.15 -15.87 39.36
N ALA A 17 -1.70 -15.93 38.15
CA ALA A 17 -0.92 -16.28 36.95
C ALA A 17 0.15 -15.20 36.76
N LYS A 18 1.42 -15.55 36.85
CA LYS A 18 2.52 -14.68 36.43
C LYS A 18 2.37 -14.51 34.91
N PRO A 19 2.33 -13.25 34.37
CA PRO A 19 2.38 -13.07 32.93
C PRO A 19 3.78 -13.52 32.50
N SER A 20 3.89 -14.58 31.71
CA SER A 20 5.07 -14.87 30.91
C SER A 20 5.07 -13.87 29.77
N VAL A 21 5.68 -12.73 29.96
CA VAL A 21 6.09 -11.86 28.88
C VAL A 21 7.14 -12.66 28.12
N ALA A 22 6.75 -13.29 27.03
CA ALA A 22 7.70 -13.77 26.04
C ALA A 22 8.50 -12.53 25.62
N THR A 23 9.76 -12.46 26.06
CA THR A 23 10.71 -11.44 25.64
C THR A 23 10.73 -11.47 24.11
N ALA A 24 10.17 -10.45 23.48
CA ALA A 24 10.21 -10.27 22.04
C ALA A 24 11.68 -10.37 21.63
N ARG A 25 12.03 -11.42 20.89
CA ARG A 25 13.36 -11.55 20.28
C ARG A 25 13.57 -10.26 19.52
N ALA A 26 14.65 -9.54 19.82
CA ALA A 26 15.01 -8.30 19.13
C ALA A 26 15.11 -8.63 17.62
N ARG A 27 14.08 -8.25 16.87
CA ARG A 27 14.02 -8.44 15.42
C ARG A 27 14.96 -7.44 14.81
N LYS A 28 15.96 -7.90 14.06
CA LYS A 28 16.86 -7.01 13.32
C LYS A 28 16.29 -6.79 11.93
N TYR A 29 15.82 -5.59 11.68
CA TYR A 29 15.45 -5.11 10.37
C TYR A 29 16.55 -4.26 9.76
N THR A 30 16.62 -4.17 8.46
CA THR A 30 17.61 -3.37 7.71
C THR A 30 16.98 -2.20 6.98
N ASP A 31 15.77 -2.39 6.44
CA ASP A 31 15.06 -1.41 5.64
C ASP A 31 14.00 -0.64 6.43
N ILE A 32 13.69 -1.10 7.65
CA ILE A 32 12.77 -0.40 8.55
C ILE A 32 13.35 -0.27 9.95
N LEU A 33 12.80 0.66 10.72
CA LEU A 33 12.92 0.69 12.18
C LEU A 33 11.58 0.26 12.76
N PHE A 34 11.61 -0.58 13.78
CA PHE A 34 10.41 -1.02 14.49
C PHE A 34 10.62 -0.87 15.99
N GLU A 35 9.72 -0.14 16.64
CA GLU A 35 9.68 -0.01 18.08
C GLU A 35 8.24 0.02 18.59
N VAL A 36 8.05 -0.43 19.81
CA VAL A 36 6.78 -0.25 20.54
C VAL A 36 7.05 0.71 21.68
N LYS A 37 6.39 1.84 21.66
CA LYS A 37 6.53 2.87 22.67
C LYS A 37 5.15 3.40 23.05
N ASP A 38 4.90 3.51 24.35
CA ASP A 38 3.65 4.04 24.88
C ASP A 38 2.40 3.38 24.26
N GLN A 39 2.40 2.06 24.12
CA GLN A 39 1.34 1.25 23.50
C GLN A 39 1.08 1.57 22.01
N VAL A 40 2.01 2.21 21.34
CA VAL A 40 1.98 2.48 19.91
C VAL A 40 3.10 1.72 19.22
N ALA A 41 2.76 0.97 18.15
CA ALA A 41 3.75 0.34 17.29
C ALA A 41 4.21 1.34 16.21
N TRP A 42 5.49 1.66 16.19
CA TRP A 42 6.10 2.55 15.21
C TRP A 42 6.84 1.74 14.17
N ILE A 43 6.46 1.90 12.90
CA ILE A 43 7.08 1.26 11.73
C ILE A 43 7.60 2.38 10.84
N THR A 44 8.92 2.56 10.81
CA THR A 44 9.54 3.65 10.06
C THR A 44 10.34 3.08 8.90
N ILE A 45 9.96 3.41 7.66
CA ILE A 45 10.73 3.03 6.47
C ILE A 45 12.06 3.78 6.54
N ASN A 46 13.19 3.05 6.57
CA ASN A 46 14.52 3.61 6.81
C ASN A 46 15.46 3.44 5.63
N ARG A 47 15.08 4.02 4.50
CA ARG A 47 15.87 4.07 3.28
C ARG A 47 15.98 5.51 2.73
N PRO A 48 16.43 6.50 3.55
CA PRO A 48 16.38 7.92 3.18
C PRO A 48 17.18 8.27 1.92
N ARG A 49 18.25 7.51 1.61
CA ARG A 49 19.08 7.72 0.40
C ARG A 49 18.31 7.53 -0.91
N VAL A 50 17.24 6.77 -0.87
CA VAL A 50 16.34 6.51 -2.01
C VAL A 50 14.91 7.01 -1.74
N LEU A 51 14.77 8.07 -0.94
CA LEU A 51 13.48 8.68 -0.56
C LEU A 51 12.50 7.66 0.03
N ASN A 52 13.00 6.75 0.86
CA ASN A 52 12.22 5.69 1.49
C ASN A 52 11.47 4.79 0.49
N ALA A 53 12.00 4.65 -0.74
CA ALA A 53 11.50 3.65 -1.69
C ALA A 53 11.72 2.25 -1.11
N PHE A 54 10.73 1.37 -1.30
CA PHE A 54 10.78 0.01 -0.76
C PHE A 54 11.10 -1.03 -1.83
N ARG A 55 11.72 -2.11 -1.40
CA ARG A 55 12.04 -3.31 -2.16
C ARG A 55 11.43 -4.53 -1.47
N GLU A 56 11.60 -5.71 -2.02
CA GLU A 56 11.02 -6.95 -1.49
C GLU A 56 11.31 -7.11 0.02
N GLN A 57 12.56 -6.86 0.43
CA GLN A 57 12.96 -6.93 1.85
C GLN A 57 12.20 -5.92 2.71
N SER A 58 12.01 -4.70 2.23
CA SER A 58 11.26 -3.69 2.97
C SER A 58 9.80 -4.12 3.20
N LEU A 59 9.18 -4.76 2.18
CA LEU A 59 7.82 -5.28 2.25
C LEU A 59 7.73 -6.44 3.26
N ASP A 60 8.67 -7.40 3.18
CA ASP A 60 8.73 -8.54 4.09
C ASP A 60 8.93 -8.09 5.55
N GLU A 61 9.83 -7.11 5.79
CA GLU A 61 10.08 -6.54 7.11
C GLU A 61 8.87 -5.79 7.68
N MET A 62 8.16 -5.00 6.86
CA MET A 62 6.91 -4.34 7.29
C MET A 62 5.82 -5.34 7.63
N ILE A 63 5.66 -6.41 6.83
CA ILE A 63 4.71 -7.49 7.11
C ILE A 63 5.04 -8.18 8.44
N ASP A 64 6.33 -8.48 8.69
CA ASP A 64 6.78 -9.13 9.93
C ASP A 64 6.56 -8.23 11.16
N ALA A 65 6.85 -6.93 11.05
CA ALA A 65 6.61 -5.95 12.11
C ALA A 65 5.11 -5.81 12.45
N LEU A 66 4.25 -5.78 11.43
CA LEU A 66 2.80 -5.73 11.62
C LEU A 66 2.25 -7.04 12.23
N LYS A 67 2.81 -8.19 11.88
CA LYS A 67 2.47 -9.48 12.52
C LYS A 67 2.87 -9.46 13.99
N ALA A 68 4.08 -8.95 14.32
CA ALA A 68 4.51 -8.79 15.71
C ALA A 68 3.58 -7.84 16.49
N THR A 69 3.17 -6.74 15.86
CA THR A 69 2.20 -5.80 16.43
C THR A 69 0.86 -6.48 16.75
N ARG A 70 0.40 -7.39 15.90
CA ARG A 70 -0.84 -8.15 16.11
C ARG A 70 -0.77 -9.12 17.30
N GLU A 71 0.43 -9.62 17.60
CA GLU A 71 0.67 -10.58 18.68
C GLU A 71 0.72 -9.93 20.08
N ASP A 72 0.87 -8.60 20.13
CA ASP A 72 0.92 -7.84 21.40
C ASP A 72 -0.42 -7.12 21.67
N PRO A 73 -1.26 -7.67 22.56
CA PRO A 73 -2.58 -7.05 22.84
C PRO A 73 -2.50 -5.75 23.63
N SER A 74 -1.33 -5.31 24.09
CA SER A 74 -1.13 -4.04 24.76
C SER A 74 -1.06 -2.86 23.78
N ILE A 75 -0.83 -3.14 22.47
CA ILE A 75 -0.72 -2.11 21.44
C ILE A 75 -2.12 -1.63 21.03
N VAL A 76 -2.31 -0.34 21.05
CA VAL A 76 -3.60 0.32 20.78
C VAL A 76 -3.73 0.73 19.31
N CYS A 77 -2.63 1.18 18.71
CA CYS A 77 -2.58 1.57 17.30
C CYS A 77 -1.16 1.40 16.75
N ALA A 78 -1.06 1.39 15.42
CA ALA A 78 0.22 1.41 14.73
C ALA A 78 0.38 2.70 13.92
N VAL A 79 1.61 3.18 13.80
CA VAL A 79 1.98 4.33 12.98
C VAL A 79 3.02 3.90 11.96
N ILE A 80 2.76 4.16 10.68
CA ILE A 80 3.72 3.97 9.60
C ILE A 80 4.21 5.33 9.13
N THR A 81 5.53 5.49 8.98
CA THR A 81 6.14 6.75 8.52
C THR A 81 7.45 6.48 7.76
N GLY A 82 8.07 7.53 7.24
CA GLY A 82 9.40 7.47 6.62
C GLY A 82 10.46 8.18 7.46
N THR A 83 11.70 7.72 7.42
CA THR A 83 12.82 8.39 8.08
C THR A 83 13.08 9.77 7.46
N GLY A 84 13.30 10.77 8.31
CA GLY A 84 13.60 12.14 7.90
C GLY A 84 12.35 12.99 7.64
N ASP A 85 12.53 14.09 6.91
CA ASP A 85 11.49 15.10 6.66
C ASP A 85 11.15 15.25 5.16
N LYS A 86 11.83 14.51 4.29
CA LYS A 86 11.71 14.64 2.83
C LYS A 86 10.66 13.74 2.23
N SER A 87 10.52 12.52 2.75
CA SER A 87 9.67 11.52 2.11
C SER A 87 9.10 10.53 3.12
N PHE A 88 7.82 10.30 3.01
CA PHE A 88 7.15 9.13 3.56
C PHE A 88 7.63 7.89 2.80
N SER A 89 7.35 7.83 1.51
CA SER A 89 7.89 6.85 0.57
C SER A 89 7.68 7.31 -0.87
N ALA A 90 8.71 7.16 -1.70
CA ALA A 90 8.64 7.38 -3.14
C ALA A 90 8.01 6.18 -3.90
N GLY A 91 7.63 5.11 -3.20
CA GLY A 91 7.07 3.89 -3.78
C GLY A 91 8.10 2.81 -3.99
N GLY A 92 7.96 2.00 -5.04
CA GLY A 92 8.89 0.91 -5.34
C GLY A 92 10.28 1.39 -5.76
N ASP A 93 11.31 0.69 -5.33
CA ASP A 93 12.69 0.93 -5.73
C ASP A 93 12.90 0.47 -7.18
N PHE A 94 13.22 1.39 -8.08
CA PHE A 94 13.36 1.10 -9.51
C PHE A 94 14.47 0.09 -9.82
N TYR A 95 15.56 0.07 -9.04
CA TYR A 95 16.60 -0.96 -9.20
C TYR A 95 16.09 -2.37 -8.88
N ALA A 96 15.18 -2.49 -7.92
CA ALA A 96 14.52 -3.75 -7.63
C ALA A 96 13.49 -4.09 -8.72
N MET A 97 12.63 -3.11 -9.08
CA MET A 97 11.55 -3.29 -10.05
C MET A 97 12.03 -3.61 -11.47
N LYS A 98 13.18 -3.09 -11.90
CA LYS A 98 13.81 -3.42 -13.20
C LYS A 98 14.17 -4.90 -13.37
N ARG A 99 14.28 -5.65 -12.27
CA ARG A 99 14.53 -7.10 -12.32
C ARG A 99 13.25 -7.91 -12.50
N LEU A 100 12.09 -7.26 -12.41
CA LEU A 100 10.80 -7.90 -12.57
C LEU A 100 10.49 -8.09 -14.05
N ASN A 101 9.82 -9.18 -14.33
CA ASN A 101 9.24 -9.52 -15.62
C ASN A 101 7.97 -10.35 -15.36
N PHE A 102 7.24 -10.68 -16.41
CA PHE A 102 6.00 -11.47 -16.29
C PHE A 102 6.17 -12.74 -15.45
N THR A 103 7.29 -13.45 -15.62
CA THR A 103 7.54 -14.75 -14.95
C THR A 103 7.74 -14.61 -13.44
N ASN A 104 8.37 -13.54 -12.96
CA ASN A 104 8.70 -13.34 -11.54
C ASN A 104 7.88 -12.24 -10.86
N ALA A 105 6.98 -11.58 -11.61
CA ALA A 105 6.14 -10.48 -11.11
C ALA A 105 5.35 -10.84 -9.85
N TYR A 106 4.90 -12.11 -9.74
CA TYR A 106 4.14 -12.58 -8.58
C TYR A 106 4.92 -12.41 -7.27
N MET A 107 6.26 -12.53 -7.30
CA MET A 107 7.08 -12.37 -6.10
C MET A 107 6.97 -10.98 -5.48
N TRP A 108 6.83 -9.96 -6.31
CA TRP A 108 6.59 -8.58 -5.89
C TRP A 108 5.11 -8.34 -5.55
N ASN A 109 4.23 -8.77 -6.46
CA ASN A 109 2.80 -8.52 -6.36
C ASN A 109 2.19 -9.15 -5.10
N ASP A 110 2.58 -10.39 -4.78
CA ASP A 110 2.12 -11.09 -3.56
C ASP A 110 2.55 -10.37 -2.28
N ARG A 111 3.76 -9.80 -2.25
CA ARG A 111 4.23 -9.00 -1.11
C ARG A 111 3.45 -7.70 -0.94
N MET A 112 3.20 -6.99 -2.03
CA MET A 112 2.39 -5.76 -2.01
C MET A 112 0.97 -6.05 -1.51
N LEU A 113 0.33 -7.07 -2.08
CA LEU A 113 -1.00 -7.51 -1.64
C LEU A 113 -0.96 -8.01 -0.19
N GLY A 114 0.04 -8.81 0.18
CA GLY A 114 0.24 -9.32 1.53
C GLY A 114 0.40 -8.21 2.57
N LEU A 115 1.15 -7.15 2.25
CA LEU A 115 1.29 -5.99 3.12
C LEU A 115 -0.04 -5.25 3.28
N ALA A 116 -0.75 -4.99 2.18
CA ALA A 116 -2.04 -4.33 2.20
C ALA A 116 -3.07 -5.11 3.06
N MET A 117 -3.17 -6.43 2.85
CA MET A 117 -4.06 -7.29 3.63
C MET A 117 -3.65 -7.38 5.10
N THR A 118 -2.34 -7.33 5.40
CA THR A 118 -1.85 -7.32 6.78
C THR A 118 -2.25 -6.04 7.51
N ILE A 119 -2.09 -4.86 6.88
CA ILE A 119 -2.51 -3.57 7.43
C ILE A 119 -4.02 -3.55 7.69
N ARG A 120 -4.80 -3.93 6.69
CA ARG A 120 -6.27 -3.94 6.76
C ARG A 120 -6.79 -4.96 7.79
N GLY A 121 -6.16 -6.12 7.86
CA GLY A 121 -6.53 -7.19 8.80
C GLY A 121 -6.03 -6.99 10.23
N LEU A 122 -5.24 -5.94 10.51
CA LEU A 122 -4.74 -5.65 11.86
C LEU A 122 -5.93 -5.31 12.80
N PRO A 123 -6.00 -5.86 14.02
CA PRO A 123 -7.14 -5.65 14.91
C PRO A 123 -7.15 -4.27 15.61
N ILE A 124 -6.27 -3.38 15.20
CA ILE A 124 -6.09 -2.02 15.72
C ILE A 124 -6.02 -1.02 14.56
N PRO A 125 -6.32 0.27 14.78
CA PRO A 125 -6.13 1.31 13.79
C PRO A 125 -4.68 1.49 13.36
N VAL A 126 -4.46 1.82 12.08
CA VAL A 126 -3.15 2.13 11.50
C VAL A 126 -3.18 3.56 10.95
N ILE A 127 -2.24 4.38 11.38
CA ILE A 127 -2.06 5.76 10.93
C ILE A 127 -0.89 5.83 9.96
N ALA A 128 -1.09 6.42 8.78
CA ALA A 128 0.01 6.90 7.95
C ALA A 128 0.38 8.32 8.40
N MET A 129 1.56 8.47 8.99
CA MET A 129 2.16 9.78 9.34
C MET A 129 3.05 10.22 8.19
N VAL A 130 2.49 11.03 7.27
CA VAL A 130 3.10 11.40 5.99
C VAL A 130 3.98 12.63 6.15
N ASN A 131 5.28 12.42 6.23
CA ASN A 131 6.30 13.43 6.52
C ASN A 131 6.93 14.11 5.29
N GLY A 132 6.41 13.89 4.08
CA GLY A 132 6.94 14.44 2.85
C GLY A 132 6.37 13.76 1.60
N TRP A 133 7.21 13.47 0.59
CA TRP A 133 6.79 12.81 -0.65
C TRP A 133 6.10 11.46 -0.38
N CYS A 134 4.90 11.30 -0.91
CA CYS A 134 4.08 10.10 -0.79
C CYS A 134 3.59 9.70 -2.19
N MET A 135 4.41 8.94 -2.92
CA MET A 135 4.25 8.72 -4.36
C MET A 135 4.07 7.26 -4.74
N GLY A 136 3.27 7.00 -5.76
CA GLY A 136 3.09 5.66 -6.34
C GLY A 136 2.72 4.63 -5.27
N GLY A 137 3.52 3.55 -5.13
CA GLY A 137 3.33 2.55 -4.10
C GLY A 137 3.38 3.10 -2.68
N GLY A 138 4.11 4.19 -2.42
CA GLY A 138 4.09 4.89 -1.13
C GLY A 138 2.73 5.54 -0.85
N HIS A 139 2.09 6.07 -1.88
CA HIS A 139 0.71 6.57 -1.75
C HIS A 139 -0.29 5.41 -1.59
N GLU A 140 -0.09 4.29 -2.28
CA GLU A 140 -0.90 3.09 -2.08
C GLU A 140 -0.78 2.57 -0.63
N LEU A 141 0.43 2.57 -0.05
CA LEU A 141 0.65 2.25 1.37
C LEU A 141 -0.16 3.15 2.30
N ALA A 142 -0.22 4.46 2.03
CA ALA A 142 -1.05 5.38 2.81
C ALA A 142 -2.55 5.10 2.64
N LEU A 143 -3.00 4.72 1.43
CA LEU A 143 -4.41 4.34 1.16
C LEU A 143 -4.83 3.04 1.87
N TRP A 144 -3.90 2.16 2.24
CA TRP A 144 -4.21 0.95 3.00
C TRP A 144 -4.37 1.20 4.49
N CYS A 145 -3.82 2.33 4.99
CA CYS A 145 -3.97 2.74 6.38
C CYS A 145 -5.39 3.25 6.66
N ASP A 146 -5.80 3.21 7.93
CA ASP A 146 -7.13 3.66 8.34
C ASP A 146 -7.24 5.18 8.39
N LEU A 147 -6.14 5.86 8.73
CA LEU A 147 -6.07 7.31 8.91
C LEU A 147 -4.77 7.85 8.29
N VAL A 148 -4.83 9.07 7.77
CA VAL A 148 -3.68 9.75 7.17
C VAL A 148 -3.55 11.16 7.73
N ILE A 149 -2.42 11.43 8.40
CA ILE A 149 -2.03 12.76 8.87
C ILE A 149 -0.78 13.16 8.11
N ALA A 150 -0.78 14.32 7.48
CA ALA A 150 0.34 14.77 6.66
C ALA A 150 0.92 16.10 7.16
N SER A 151 2.21 16.28 6.93
CA SER A 151 2.85 17.58 7.06
C SER A 151 2.49 18.49 5.88
N GLU A 152 2.54 19.81 6.06
CA GLU A 152 2.20 20.79 5.03
C GLU A 152 3.13 20.75 3.79
N ASN A 153 4.36 20.23 3.95
CA ASN A 153 5.29 20.00 2.86
C ASN A 153 5.08 18.65 2.14
N ALA A 154 4.14 17.85 2.61
CA ALA A 154 3.84 16.59 1.96
C ALA A 154 3.10 16.78 0.64
N VAL A 155 3.40 15.90 -0.30
CA VAL A 155 2.78 15.84 -1.61
C VAL A 155 2.43 14.39 -1.92
N LEU A 156 1.16 14.17 -2.27
CA LEU A 156 0.64 12.83 -2.56
C LEU A 156 0.35 12.69 -4.07
N GLY A 157 0.54 11.49 -4.64
CA GLY A 157 0.19 11.28 -6.04
C GLY A 157 0.50 9.89 -6.59
N GLN A 158 -0.14 9.60 -7.71
CA GLN A 158 0.10 8.40 -8.50
C GLN A 158 0.89 8.74 -9.75
N THR A 159 2.17 8.42 -9.75
CA THR A 159 3.10 8.80 -10.82
C THR A 159 3.43 7.65 -11.76
N GLY A 160 2.75 6.52 -11.65
CA GLY A 160 3.00 5.31 -12.43
C GLY A 160 3.01 5.55 -13.94
N ALA A 161 2.07 6.32 -14.48
CA ALA A 161 2.01 6.64 -15.91
C ALA A 161 3.27 7.33 -16.46
N LYS A 162 4.03 8.04 -15.61
CA LYS A 162 5.30 8.69 -16.00
C LYS A 162 6.49 7.74 -16.05
N VAL A 163 6.37 6.58 -15.41
CA VAL A 163 7.46 5.62 -15.25
C VAL A 163 7.10 4.23 -15.79
N GLY A 164 6.02 4.14 -16.55
CA GLY A 164 5.59 2.88 -17.16
C GLY A 164 5.07 1.85 -16.16
N ALA A 165 4.44 2.27 -15.05
CA ALA A 165 3.84 1.40 -14.06
C ALA A 165 2.35 1.68 -13.87
N CYS A 166 1.59 0.66 -13.44
CA CYS A 166 0.15 0.78 -13.17
C CYS A 166 -0.12 0.83 -11.65
N PRO A 167 -0.95 1.77 -11.15
CA PRO A 167 -1.25 1.90 -9.72
C PRO A 167 -2.41 0.98 -9.31
N THR A 168 -2.26 -0.33 -9.51
CA THR A 168 -3.33 -1.32 -9.38
C THR A 168 -3.37 -2.03 -8.03
N VAL A 169 -2.48 -1.65 -7.10
CA VAL A 169 -2.43 -2.23 -5.75
C VAL A 169 -3.22 -1.38 -4.76
N GLY A 170 -4.45 -1.10 -5.09
CA GLY A 170 -5.37 -0.33 -4.25
C GLY A 170 -5.71 1.06 -4.76
N ALA A 171 -4.85 1.76 -5.50
CA ALA A 171 -5.16 3.11 -5.95
C ALA A 171 -6.35 3.14 -6.92
N THR A 172 -6.39 2.25 -7.92
CA THR A 172 -7.55 2.16 -8.84
C THR A 172 -8.82 1.71 -8.15
N GLN A 173 -8.73 1.01 -7.02
CA GLN A 173 -9.86 0.54 -6.24
C GLN A 173 -10.37 1.60 -5.23
N TYR A 174 -9.45 2.29 -4.54
CA TYR A 174 -9.83 3.19 -3.44
C TYR A 174 -9.98 4.66 -3.84
N LEU A 175 -9.09 5.19 -4.70
CA LEU A 175 -9.18 6.61 -5.05
C LEU A 175 -10.54 7.05 -5.56
N PRO A 176 -11.21 6.31 -6.49
CA PRO A 176 -12.54 6.69 -6.94
C PRO A 176 -13.59 6.77 -5.82
N ARG A 177 -13.40 5.97 -4.76
CA ARG A 177 -14.30 5.95 -3.58
C ARG A 177 -13.99 7.05 -2.59
N ILE A 178 -12.73 7.47 -2.51
CA ILE A 178 -12.28 8.49 -1.55
C ILE A 178 -12.48 9.90 -2.12
N ILE A 179 -12.03 10.15 -3.35
CA ILE A 179 -12.02 11.50 -3.96
C ILE A 179 -12.92 11.62 -5.21
N GLY A 180 -13.69 10.57 -5.50
CA GLY A 180 -14.54 10.53 -6.69
C GLY A 180 -13.80 10.20 -7.98
N GLU A 181 -14.53 9.68 -8.95
CA GLU A 181 -14.00 9.17 -10.23
C GLU A 181 -13.15 10.20 -11.00
N ARG A 182 -13.57 11.48 -11.02
CA ARG A 182 -12.92 12.50 -11.84
C ARG A 182 -11.53 12.84 -11.32
N LEU A 183 -11.40 13.13 -10.04
CA LEU A 183 -10.11 13.44 -9.42
C LEU A 183 -9.17 12.23 -9.39
N ALA A 184 -9.71 11.03 -9.16
CA ALA A 184 -8.93 9.79 -9.22
C ALA A 184 -8.31 9.57 -10.61
N ARG A 185 -9.09 9.75 -11.68
CA ARG A 185 -8.61 9.65 -13.07
C ARG A 185 -7.58 10.72 -13.40
N GLU A 186 -7.80 11.95 -12.96
CA GLU A 186 -6.84 13.04 -13.14
C GLU A 186 -5.52 12.75 -12.43
N MET A 187 -5.57 12.29 -11.16
CA MET A 187 -4.38 11.89 -10.42
C MET A 187 -3.60 10.79 -11.15
N ILE A 188 -4.30 9.77 -11.68
CA ILE A 188 -3.66 8.61 -12.31
C ILE A 188 -3.19 8.92 -13.73
N PHE A 189 -4.07 9.46 -14.60
CA PHE A 189 -3.76 9.63 -16.03
C PHE A 189 -2.85 10.80 -16.30
N CYS A 190 -3.04 11.91 -15.58
CA CYS A 190 -2.22 13.11 -15.71
C CYS A 190 -1.02 13.11 -14.75
N ALA A 191 -0.92 12.09 -13.87
CA ALA A 191 0.04 12.04 -12.77
C ALA A 191 0.04 13.35 -11.96
N ARG A 192 -1.18 13.90 -11.71
CA ARG A 192 -1.37 15.09 -10.88
C ARG A 192 -0.93 14.79 -9.45
N ARG A 193 -0.27 15.76 -8.86
CA ARG A 193 0.19 15.73 -7.47
C ARG A 193 -0.70 16.63 -6.64
N PHE A 194 -1.06 16.16 -5.44
CA PHE A 194 -1.88 16.89 -4.50
C PHE A 194 -1.01 17.34 -3.32
N PRO A 195 -0.76 18.63 -3.13
CA PRO A 195 -0.22 19.15 -1.88
C PRO A 195 -1.12 18.76 -0.70
N ALA A 196 -0.56 18.56 0.48
CA ALA A 196 -1.31 18.07 1.64
C ALA A 196 -2.54 18.92 2.00
N LYS A 197 -2.48 20.26 1.83
CA LYS A 197 -3.62 21.15 2.06
C LYS A 197 -4.78 20.82 1.11
N GLU A 198 -4.51 20.72 -0.17
CA GLU A 198 -5.51 20.33 -1.16
C GLU A 198 -6.03 18.90 -0.92
N ALA A 199 -5.13 17.99 -0.50
CA ALA A 199 -5.51 16.61 -0.19
C ALA A 199 -6.53 16.52 0.96
N VAL A 200 -6.51 17.42 1.93
CA VAL A 200 -7.55 17.56 2.96
C VAL A 200 -8.87 18.05 2.35
N GLU A 201 -8.81 19.08 1.51
CA GLU A 201 -10.00 19.70 0.90
C GLU A 201 -10.80 18.71 0.05
N VAL A 202 -10.12 17.79 -0.65
CA VAL A 202 -10.77 16.76 -1.48
C VAL A 202 -11.07 15.46 -0.71
N GLY A 203 -10.79 15.41 0.60
CA GLY A 203 -11.04 14.25 1.44
C GLY A 203 -10.06 13.09 1.26
N LEU A 204 -8.91 13.31 0.59
CA LEU A 204 -7.89 12.29 0.37
C LEU A 204 -7.15 11.90 1.66
N ILE A 205 -6.99 12.86 2.59
CA ILE A 205 -6.35 12.67 3.90
C ILE A 205 -7.17 13.32 5.00
N ASN A 206 -6.95 12.88 6.24
CA ASN A 206 -7.72 13.37 7.39
C ASN A 206 -7.27 14.74 7.87
N LYS A 207 -5.95 15.02 7.86
CA LYS A 207 -5.43 16.26 8.43
C LYS A 207 -4.07 16.65 7.83
N CYS A 208 -3.86 17.95 7.69
CA CYS A 208 -2.60 18.58 7.35
C CYS A 208 -2.18 19.52 8.48
N VAL A 209 -0.91 19.44 8.89
CA VAL A 209 -0.33 20.28 9.96
C VAL A 209 1.07 20.75 9.58
N PRO A 210 1.62 21.82 10.22
CA PRO A 210 3.01 22.18 10.06
C PRO A 210 3.95 21.00 10.34
N GLN A 211 5.05 20.89 9.60
CA GLN A 211 6.01 19.77 9.74
C GLN A 211 6.44 19.54 11.19
N LYS A 212 6.72 20.60 11.91
CA LYS A 212 7.14 20.54 13.33
C LYS A 212 6.09 19.96 14.26
N ASP A 213 4.81 20.03 13.89
CA ASP A 213 3.67 19.62 14.70
C ASP A 213 3.16 18.22 14.33
N LEU A 214 3.69 17.61 13.26
CA LEU A 214 3.21 16.33 12.71
C LEU A 214 3.25 15.20 13.75
N LEU A 215 4.37 15.04 14.45
CA LEU A 215 4.51 14.02 15.50
C LEU A 215 3.55 14.29 16.67
N ALA A 216 3.45 15.53 17.13
CA ALA A 216 2.57 15.90 18.25
C ALA A 216 1.09 15.65 17.91
N GLU A 217 0.67 16.00 16.71
CA GLU A 217 -0.71 15.72 16.27
C GLU A 217 -0.98 14.22 16.15
N THR A 218 -0.03 13.44 15.60
CA THR A 218 -0.16 11.99 15.53
C THR A 218 -0.27 11.35 16.90
N LEU A 219 0.57 11.77 17.85
CA LEU A 219 0.52 11.32 19.24
C LEU A 219 -0.83 11.64 19.90
N LYS A 220 -1.37 12.84 19.65
CA LYS A 220 -2.70 13.23 20.14
C LYS A 220 -3.79 12.27 19.66
N TRP A 221 -3.74 11.82 18.40
CA TRP A 221 -4.69 10.85 17.89
C TRP A 221 -4.49 9.47 18.53
N CYS A 222 -3.23 9.06 18.74
CA CYS A 222 -2.92 7.82 19.45
C CYS A 222 -3.48 7.85 20.89
N GLU A 223 -3.27 8.96 21.63
CA GLU A 223 -3.81 9.12 22.98
C GLU A 223 -5.35 9.09 23.00
N THR A 224 -6.00 9.72 22.03
CA THR A 224 -7.47 9.65 21.90
C THR A 224 -7.92 8.19 21.76
N MET A 225 -7.26 7.39 20.93
CA MET A 225 -7.61 5.99 20.72
C MET A 225 -7.32 5.12 21.95
N LYS A 226 -6.30 5.44 22.76
CA LYS A 226 -6.06 4.77 24.04
C LYS A 226 -7.22 4.88 25.02
N GLY A 227 -7.96 6.00 24.98
CA GLY A 227 -9.15 6.20 25.78
C GLY A 227 -10.37 5.40 25.31
N HIS A 228 -10.30 4.72 24.19
CA HIS A 228 -11.44 4.02 23.60
C HIS A 228 -11.39 2.49 23.85
N SER A 229 -12.55 1.84 23.74
CA SER A 229 -12.65 0.38 23.86
C SER A 229 -11.92 -0.31 22.70
N ALA A 230 -10.89 -1.09 23.02
CA ALA A 230 -10.13 -1.87 22.05
C ALA A 230 -11.03 -2.85 21.25
N LEU A 231 -12.00 -3.47 21.93
CA LEU A 231 -12.97 -4.37 21.29
C LEU A 231 -13.80 -3.62 20.26
N THR A 232 -14.30 -2.44 20.61
CA THR A 232 -15.13 -1.62 19.72
C THR A 232 -14.32 -1.15 18.51
N LEU A 233 -13.10 -0.64 18.70
CA LEU A 233 -12.23 -0.24 17.60
C LEU A 233 -11.98 -1.39 16.63
N ARG A 234 -11.66 -2.59 17.17
CA ARG A 234 -11.45 -3.80 16.36
C ARG A 234 -12.69 -4.17 15.55
N MET A 235 -13.88 -4.23 16.18
CA MET A 235 -15.10 -4.64 15.50
C MET A 235 -15.52 -3.59 14.46
N THR A 236 -15.39 -2.32 14.78
CA THR A 236 -15.69 -1.22 13.87
C THR A 236 -14.76 -1.23 12.65
N LYS A 237 -13.44 -1.39 12.84
CA LYS A 237 -12.51 -1.52 11.71
C LYS A 237 -12.88 -2.68 10.80
N LYS A 238 -13.19 -3.85 11.38
CA LYS A 238 -13.62 -5.01 10.59
C LYS A 238 -14.92 -4.75 9.81
N SER A 239 -15.87 -4.05 10.42
CA SER A 239 -17.13 -3.67 9.78
C SER A 239 -16.92 -2.66 8.66
N LEU A 240 -16.10 -1.61 8.88
CA LEU A 240 -15.76 -0.61 7.87
C LEU A 240 -15.05 -1.23 6.65
N ASN A 241 -14.19 -2.24 6.90
CA ASN A 241 -13.47 -2.92 5.83
C ASN A 241 -14.33 -3.89 5.03
N PHE A 242 -15.48 -4.33 5.55
CA PHE A 242 -16.29 -5.40 4.95
C PHE A 242 -16.62 -5.15 3.47
N GLU A 243 -17.10 -3.94 3.15
CA GLU A 243 -17.48 -3.63 1.78
C GLU A 243 -16.28 -3.50 0.84
N SER A 244 -15.19 -2.89 1.31
CA SER A 244 -13.96 -2.77 0.52
C SER A 244 -13.16 -4.07 0.45
N ASP A 245 -13.39 -5.04 1.34
CA ASP A 245 -12.83 -6.38 1.23
C ASP A 245 -13.48 -7.17 0.07
N ASN A 246 -14.70 -6.82 -0.35
CA ASN A 246 -15.33 -7.36 -1.57
C ASN A 246 -14.59 -6.94 -2.86
N LEU A 247 -13.68 -5.96 -2.78
CA LEU A 247 -12.80 -5.57 -3.91
C LEU A 247 -11.61 -6.50 -4.08
N TYR A 248 -11.45 -7.55 -3.27
CA TYR A 248 -10.31 -8.45 -3.34
C TYR A 248 -10.12 -9.05 -4.74
N SER A 249 -11.18 -9.45 -5.42
CA SER A 249 -11.11 -9.93 -6.80
C SER A 249 -10.62 -8.84 -7.78
N SER A 250 -11.02 -7.59 -7.58
CA SER A 250 -10.51 -6.45 -8.34
C SER A 250 -9.02 -6.18 -8.08
N TRP A 251 -8.56 -6.42 -6.86
CA TRP A 251 -7.13 -6.31 -6.54
C TRP A 251 -6.32 -7.41 -7.23
N GLN A 252 -6.79 -8.66 -7.18
CA GLN A 252 -6.14 -9.76 -7.89
C GLN A 252 -6.07 -9.50 -9.39
N HIS A 253 -7.17 -9.06 -10.01
CA HIS A 253 -7.18 -8.64 -11.41
C HIS A 253 -6.15 -7.53 -11.67
N GLY A 254 -6.06 -6.53 -10.79
CA GLY A 254 -5.05 -5.47 -10.88
C GLY A 254 -3.61 -5.98 -10.81
N MET A 255 -3.36 -7.00 -9.97
CA MET A 255 -2.04 -7.66 -9.89
C MET A 255 -1.66 -8.36 -11.19
N GLU A 256 -2.60 -9.05 -11.82
CA GLU A 256 -2.38 -9.69 -13.12
C GLU A 256 -2.07 -8.65 -14.20
N LEU A 257 -2.83 -7.56 -14.25
CA LEU A 257 -2.54 -6.46 -15.18
C LEU A 257 -1.13 -5.88 -14.94
N LEU A 258 -0.73 -5.71 -13.68
CA LEU A 258 0.60 -5.20 -13.34
C LEU A 258 1.70 -6.18 -13.71
N ALA A 259 1.45 -7.50 -13.63
CA ALA A 259 2.41 -8.52 -14.06
C ALA A 259 2.75 -8.40 -15.54
N HIS A 260 1.78 -8.06 -16.39
CA HIS A 260 2.02 -7.81 -17.82
C HIS A 260 2.82 -6.54 -18.12
N VAL A 261 2.83 -5.60 -17.17
CA VAL A 261 3.61 -4.35 -17.31
C VAL A 261 5.09 -4.58 -17.02
N TRP A 262 5.39 -5.42 -16.01
CA TRP A 262 6.77 -5.65 -15.60
C TRP A 262 7.62 -6.29 -16.69
N GLY A 263 8.80 -5.72 -16.93
CA GLY A 263 9.71 -6.15 -17.98
C GLY A 263 9.33 -5.71 -19.39
N SER A 264 8.17 -5.03 -19.55
CA SER A 264 7.81 -4.47 -20.86
C SER A 264 8.79 -3.39 -21.30
N PRO A 265 8.96 -3.17 -22.62
CA PRO A 265 9.82 -2.10 -23.13
C PRO A 265 9.40 -0.71 -22.60
N GLU A 266 8.11 -0.43 -22.46
CA GLU A 266 7.60 0.84 -21.92
C GLU A 266 7.95 1.02 -20.44
N ALA A 267 7.80 -0.01 -19.61
CA ALA A 267 8.16 0.04 -18.20
C ALA A 267 9.67 0.24 -18.02
N ASN A 268 10.49 -0.45 -18.80
CA ASN A 268 11.94 -0.29 -18.79
C ASN A 268 12.35 1.12 -19.19
N GLU A 269 11.79 1.65 -20.29
CA GLU A 269 12.04 3.03 -20.73
C GLU A 269 11.68 4.05 -19.66
N GLY A 270 10.52 3.91 -19.04
CA GLY A 270 10.07 4.83 -17.99
C GLY A 270 10.99 4.85 -16.78
N MET A 271 11.39 3.68 -16.28
CA MET A 271 12.31 3.54 -15.16
C MET A 271 13.73 4.03 -15.51
N ASP A 272 14.23 3.69 -16.71
CA ASP A 272 15.56 4.13 -17.17
C ASP A 272 15.61 5.65 -17.34
N ALA A 273 14.60 6.23 -17.94
CA ALA A 273 14.50 7.68 -18.12
C ALA A 273 14.54 8.41 -16.76
N PHE A 274 13.80 7.88 -15.77
CA PHE A 274 13.81 8.45 -14.43
C PHE A 274 15.20 8.35 -13.77
N LEU A 275 15.82 7.17 -13.80
CA LEU A 275 17.16 6.95 -13.21
C LEU A 275 18.23 7.78 -13.90
N GLN A 276 18.08 8.08 -15.19
CA GLN A 276 18.99 8.91 -15.99
C GLN A 276 18.66 10.40 -15.91
N GLY A 277 17.57 10.80 -15.24
CA GLY A 277 17.14 12.20 -15.15
C GLY A 277 16.68 12.81 -16.48
N ARG A 278 16.25 11.99 -17.45
CA ARG A 278 15.75 12.39 -18.76
C ARG A 278 14.24 12.21 -18.89
N LYS A 279 13.65 12.78 -19.93
CA LYS A 279 12.25 12.52 -20.28
C LYS A 279 12.11 11.14 -20.95
N PRO A 280 11.09 10.33 -20.59
CA PRO A 280 10.83 9.08 -21.29
C PRO A 280 10.29 9.32 -22.70
N ASN A 281 10.66 8.44 -23.63
CA ASN A 281 10.16 8.46 -25.01
C ASN A 281 9.08 7.41 -25.24
N PHE A 282 7.90 7.60 -24.67
CA PHE A 282 6.78 6.68 -24.88
C PHE A 282 6.16 6.77 -26.27
N GLN A 283 6.46 7.85 -27.04
CA GLN A 283 5.94 7.99 -28.41
C GLN A 283 6.46 6.91 -29.36
N GLN A 284 7.70 6.44 -29.17
CA GLN A 284 8.25 5.36 -29.99
C GLN A 284 7.37 4.11 -29.98
N PHE A 285 6.82 3.74 -28.82
CA PHE A 285 5.96 2.56 -28.68
C PHE A 285 4.59 2.76 -29.33
N ARG A 286 4.01 3.95 -29.21
CA ARG A 286 2.76 4.30 -29.91
C ARG A 286 2.92 4.24 -31.42
N MET A 287 4.05 4.74 -31.93
CA MET A 287 4.34 4.72 -33.37
C MET A 287 4.67 3.32 -33.87
N GLN A 288 5.30 2.47 -33.04
CA GLN A 288 5.51 1.07 -33.34
C GLN A 288 4.18 0.32 -33.41
N ALA A 289 3.33 0.42 -32.39
CA ALA A 289 2.01 -0.19 -32.34
C ALA A 289 1.14 0.23 -33.55
N LYS A 290 1.21 1.51 -33.97
CA LYS A 290 0.50 1.98 -35.15
C LYS A 290 0.97 1.26 -36.41
N ARG A 291 2.28 1.06 -36.60
CA ARG A 291 2.82 0.33 -37.77
C ARG A 291 2.43 -1.15 -37.77
N GLU A 292 2.53 -1.79 -36.60
CA GLU A 292 2.15 -3.19 -36.42
C GLU A 292 0.66 -3.41 -36.74
N LEU A 293 -0.21 -2.53 -36.23
CA LEU A 293 -1.65 -2.57 -36.51
C LEU A 293 -1.96 -2.37 -38.00
N ALA A 294 -1.30 -1.39 -38.65
CA ALA A 294 -1.47 -1.17 -40.09
C ALA A 294 -1.07 -2.42 -40.90
N SER A 295 0.07 -3.02 -40.59
CA SER A 295 0.53 -4.26 -41.21
C SER A 295 -0.44 -5.44 -41.00
N TYR A 296 -1.05 -5.53 -39.80
CA TYR A 296 -2.05 -6.56 -39.51
C TYR A 296 -3.33 -6.36 -40.34
N VAL A 297 -3.82 -5.12 -40.44
CA VAL A 297 -5.01 -4.79 -41.23
C VAL A 297 -4.78 -5.04 -42.71
N ASP A 298 -3.63 -4.61 -43.27
CA ASP A 298 -3.26 -4.86 -44.66
C ASP A 298 -3.14 -6.36 -44.96
N GLY A 299 -2.60 -7.14 -44.01
CA GLY A 299 -2.53 -8.60 -44.11
C GLY A 299 -3.90 -9.26 -44.10
N PHE A 300 -4.80 -8.76 -43.22
CA PHE A 300 -6.16 -9.26 -43.12
C PHE A 300 -6.97 -9.00 -44.39
N GLU A 301 -6.88 -7.78 -44.98
CA GLU A 301 -7.56 -7.40 -46.22
C GLU A 301 -7.04 -8.21 -47.40
N ARG A 302 -5.72 -8.47 -47.48
CA ARG A 302 -5.14 -9.35 -48.51
C ARG A 302 -5.72 -10.78 -48.43
N ASN A 303 -5.77 -11.34 -47.24
CA ASN A 303 -6.32 -12.69 -47.03
C ASN A 303 -7.82 -12.79 -47.34
N LEU A 304 -8.59 -11.70 -47.12
CA LEU A 304 -10.01 -11.66 -47.51
C LEU A 304 -10.20 -11.67 -49.04
N ASN A 305 -9.26 -11.05 -49.76
CA ASN A 305 -9.31 -10.94 -51.22
C ASN A 305 -8.64 -12.10 -51.94
N GLU A 306 -7.96 -13.04 -51.22
CA GLU A 306 -7.43 -14.25 -51.82
C GLU A 306 -8.55 -15.20 -52.28
N PRO A 307 -8.40 -15.84 -53.47
CA PRO A 307 -9.33 -16.85 -53.92
C PRO A 307 -9.47 -18.00 -52.92
N PRO A 308 -10.68 -18.58 -52.75
CA PRO A 308 -10.92 -19.65 -51.76
C PRO A 308 -9.97 -20.85 -51.86
N GLU A 309 -9.42 -21.09 -53.02
CA GLU A 309 -8.46 -22.18 -53.32
C GLU A 309 -7.11 -21.96 -52.61
N MET A 310 -6.63 -20.74 -52.53
CA MET A 310 -5.36 -20.39 -51.85
C MET A 310 -5.47 -20.40 -50.35
N ARG A 311 -6.66 -20.16 -49.78
CA ARG A 311 -6.89 -20.18 -48.30
C ARG A 311 -6.68 -21.57 -47.67
N LYS A 312 -6.67 -22.64 -48.46
CA LYS A 312 -6.42 -24.01 -48.00
C LYS A 312 -4.94 -24.35 -47.85
N LEU A 313 -4.04 -23.54 -48.39
CA LEU A 313 -2.58 -23.79 -48.36
C LEU A 313 -1.90 -23.19 -47.12
N HIS A 314 -2.60 -22.34 -46.36
CA HIS A 314 -2.09 -21.68 -45.13
C HIS A 314 -2.68 -22.25 -43.82
N LYS A 315 -3.36 -23.42 -43.90
CA LYS A 315 -3.79 -24.21 -42.74
C LYS A 315 -2.82 -25.38 -42.55
#